data_15390b62bfc02204122d7af35c80caf9
#
_entry.id   15390b62bfc02204122d7af35c80caf9
#
_cell.length_a   1.000
_cell.length_b   1.000
_cell.length_c   1.000
_cell.angle_alpha   90.00
_cell.angle_beta   90.00
_cell.angle_gamma   90.00
#
_symmetry.space_group_name_H-M   'P 1'
#
loop_
_entity.id
_entity.type
_entity.pdbx_description
1 polymer ?
#
loop_
_entity_poly.entity_id
_entity_poly.type
_entity_poly.pdbx_seq_one_letter_code
_entity_poly.pdbx_strand_id
1 'polypeptide(L)'
;ATGNIGTEVTRLLVKDGAAVRVLARDEAKAMATLGPKVQVVQGDLEQPASLSRAMKGVEKLFLVTPLHLNQVAMKSAAIQAAKQAGVRHLVMSTGIGAGPQAGAEIGRWHGMSQEEVKATGIPYTFLQPTFFMQNMMMFADAIRSQGAFYLPLGESRVSWVDARDIALVGAKALTEARHENKAYPITG
;
A
#
# COMPACT_ATOMS: atom_id res chain seq x y z
N ALA A 1 6.48 -5.42 -1.90
CA ALA A 1 7.25 -4.23 -1.48
C ALA A 1 7.97 -3.52 -2.64
N THR A 2 8.14 -4.16 -3.81
CA THR A 2 8.92 -3.64 -4.96
C THR A 2 8.12 -2.78 -5.95
N GLY A 3 6.90 -2.37 -5.62
CA GLY A 3 6.11 -1.41 -6.40
C GLY A 3 6.42 0.04 -6.00
N ASN A 4 5.81 1.00 -6.71
CA ASN A 4 6.08 2.44 -6.58
C ASN A 4 6.10 2.94 -5.12
N ILE A 5 5.01 2.75 -4.39
CA ILE A 5 4.91 3.21 -3.00
C ILE A 5 5.79 2.34 -2.08
N GLY A 6 5.74 1.01 -2.21
CA GLY A 6 6.45 0.09 -1.31
C GLY A 6 7.97 0.28 -1.35
N THR A 7 8.55 0.54 -2.52
CA THR A 7 9.97 0.84 -2.67
C THR A 7 10.35 2.11 -1.92
N GLU A 8 9.59 3.19 -2.09
CA GLU A 8 9.90 4.46 -1.46
C GLU A 8 9.69 4.45 0.06
N VAL A 9 8.60 3.82 0.56
CA VAL A 9 8.41 3.61 2.02
C VAL A 9 9.60 2.86 2.61
N THR A 10 10.02 1.76 1.95
CA THR A 10 11.15 0.96 2.41
C THR A 10 12.44 1.78 2.47
N ARG A 11 12.74 2.58 1.45
CA ARG A 11 13.92 3.45 1.42
C ARG A 11 13.91 4.49 2.55
N LEU A 12 12.77 5.12 2.78
CA LEU A 12 12.63 6.11 3.85
C LEU A 12 12.84 5.47 5.22
N LEU A 13 12.19 4.34 5.50
CA LEU A 13 12.35 3.63 6.78
C LEU A 13 13.79 3.15 7.01
N VAL A 14 14.46 2.63 5.99
CA VAL A 14 15.87 2.22 6.08
C VAL A 14 16.79 3.42 6.32
N LYS A 15 16.52 4.56 5.68
CA LYS A 15 17.25 5.81 5.88
C LYS A 15 17.12 6.29 7.33
N ASP A 16 15.95 6.15 7.92
CA ASP A 16 15.65 6.55 9.29
C ASP A 16 16.12 5.49 10.33
N GLY A 17 16.83 4.45 9.89
CA GLY A 17 17.42 3.43 10.76
C GLY A 17 16.46 2.37 11.28
N ALA A 18 15.25 2.28 10.72
CA ALA A 18 14.28 1.26 11.11
C ALA A 18 14.70 -0.14 10.64
N ALA A 19 14.41 -1.16 11.45
CA ALA A 19 14.52 -2.56 11.03
C ALA A 19 13.35 -2.91 10.09
N VAL A 20 13.63 -3.05 8.80
CA VAL A 20 12.61 -3.26 7.78
C VAL A 20 12.62 -4.69 7.29
N ARG A 21 11.45 -5.33 7.34
CA ARG A 21 11.17 -6.61 6.69
C ARG A 21 10.22 -6.41 5.53
N VAL A 22 10.49 -7.03 4.40
CA VAL A 22 9.65 -6.96 3.21
C VAL A 22 9.19 -8.35 2.77
N LEU A 23 7.92 -8.47 2.42
CA LEU A 23 7.36 -9.64 1.74
C LEU A 23 7.58 -9.49 0.23
N ALA A 24 8.17 -10.48 -0.42
CA ALA A 24 8.36 -10.49 -1.86
C ALA A 24 8.22 -11.91 -2.43
N ARG A 25 7.69 -12.03 -3.65
CA ARG A 25 7.61 -13.30 -4.38
C ARG A 25 8.98 -13.75 -4.90
N ASP A 26 9.80 -12.78 -5.28
CA ASP A 26 11.15 -12.95 -5.80
C ASP A 26 12.13 -12.20 -4.87
N GLU A 27 12.89 -12.99 -4.11
CA GLU A 27 13.85 -12.47 -3.14
C GLU A 27 15.03 -11.76 -3.82
N ALA A 28 15.55 -12.33 -4.90
CA ALA A 28 16.69 -11.76 -5.63
C ALA A 28 16.34 -10.39 -6.21
N LYS A 29 15.17 -10.28 -6.83
CA LYS A 29 14.65 -8.99 -7.34
C LYS A 29 14.42 -7.98 -6.23
N ALA A 30 13.89 -8.43 -5.09
CA ALA A 30 13.67 -7.54 -3.94
C ALA A 30 14.99 -7.03 -3.39
N MET A 31 16.00 -7.87 -3.22
CA MET A 31 17.33 -7.49 -2.77
C MET A 31 18.01 -6.53 -3.76
N ALA A 32 17.92 -6.79 -5.06
CA ALA A 32 18.47 -5.90 -6.09
C ALA A 32 17.82 -4.50 -6.07
N THR A 33 16.51 -4.43 -5.76
CA THR A 33 15.74 -3.17 -5.76
C THR A 33 15.93 -2.37 -4.47
N LEU A 34 15.93 -3.04 -3.32
CA LEU A 34 15.83 -2.43 -1.99
C LEU A 34 17.16 -2.39 -1.24
N GLY A 35 18.14 -3.16 -1.72
CA GLY A 35 19.47 -3.25 -1.12
C GLY A 35 19.55 -4.19 0.10
N PRO A 36 20.77 -4.34 0.66
CA PRO A 36 21.05 -5.37 1.67
C PRO A 36 20.59 -5.01 3.10
N LYS A 37 20.09 -3.79 3.32
CA LYS A 37 19.67 -3.34 4.65
C LYS A 37 18.26 -3.78 5.03
N VAL A 38 17.56 -4.52 4.16
CA VAL A 38 16.22 -5.06 4.42
C VAL A 38 16.28 -6.56 4.64
N GLN A 39 15.44 -7.05 5.53
CA GLN A 39 15.16 -8.48 5.63
C GLN A 39 14.10 -8.85 4.60
N VAL A 40 14.45 -9.65 3.60
CA VAL A 40 13.47 -10.17 2.65
C VAL A 40 12.92 -11.50 3.17
N VAL A 41 11.59 -11.65 3.15
CA VAL A 41 10.91 -12.94 3.39
C VAL A 41 10.12 -13.28 2.14
N GLN A 42 10.43 -14.44 1.58
CA GLN A 42 9.69 -14.94 0.43
C GLN A 42 8.26 -15.30 0.81
N GLY A 43 7.31 -14.81 0.03
CA GLY A 43 5.89 -15.11 0.22
C GLY A 43 5.01 -14.31 -0.75
N ASP A 44 3.73 -14.67 -0.75
CA ASP A 44 2.73 -14.08 -1.63
C ASP A 44 1.45 -13.77 -0.84
N LEU A 45 0.85 -12.62 -1.10
CA LEU A 45 -0.44 -12.23 -0.50
C LEU A 45 -1.59 -13.17 -0.93
N GLU A 46 -1.45 -13.84 -2.07
CA GLU A 46 -2.40 -14.87 -2.53
C GLU A 46 -2.16 -16.24 -1.88
N GLN A 47 -1.11 -16.38 -1.08
CA GLN A 47 -0.78 -17.60 -0.34
C GLN A 47 -0.74 -17.35 1.17
N PRO A 48 -1.89 -17.36 1.86
CA PRO A 48 -2.00 -16.99 3.28
C PRO A 48 -1.01 -17.73 4.19
N ALA A 49 -0.70 -18.99 3.89
CA ALA A 49 0.27 -19.79 4.66
C ALA A 49 1.68 -19.16 4.70
N SER A 50 2.05 -18.38 3.67
CA SER A 50 3.34 -17.68 3.62
C SER A 50 3.41 -16.47 4.56
N LEU A 51 2.25 -15.92 4.96
CA LEU A 51 2.16 -14.65 5.69
C LEU A 51 2.50 -14.80 7.17
N SER A 52 2.17 -15.92 7.79
CA SER A 52 2.44 -16.16 9.21
C SER A 52 3.93 -16.03 9.53
N ARG A 53 4.81 -16.59 8.67
CA ARG A 53 6.26 -16.47 8.82
C ARG A 53 6.72 -15.02 8.63
N ALA A 54 6.15 -14.32 7.64
CA ALA A 54 6.50 -12.94 7.35
C ALA A 54 6.12 -11.98 8.47
N MET A 55 5.01 -12.24 9.17
CA MET A 55 4.48 -11.39 10.25
C MET A 55 5.08 -11.66 11.62
N LYS A 56 5.81 -12.76 11.81
CA LYS A 56 6.38 -13.12 13.12
C LYS A 56 7.31 -12.02 13.65
N GLY A 57 6.96 -11.44 14.81
CA GLY A 57 7.71 -10.37 15.46
C GLY A 57 7.64 -9.00 14.77
N VAL A 58 6.71 -8.81 13.84
CA VAL A 58 6.44 -7.51 13.22
C VAL A 58 5.60 -6.67 14.17
N GLU A 59 6.07 -5.48 14.50
CA GLU A 59 5.36 -4.54 15.37
C GLU A 59 4.39 -3.65 14.58
N LYS A 60 4.80 -3.20 13.40
CA LYS A 60 4.03 -2.30 12.56
C LYS A 60 4.02 -2.80 11.11
N LEU A 61 2.90 -2.69 10.44
CA LEU A 61 2.71 -3.16 9.06
C LEU A 61 2.36 -2.01 8.14
N PHE A 62 3.08 -1.88 7.02
CA PHE A 62 2.64 -1.12 5.86
C PHE A 62 2.02 -2.06 4.83
N LEU A 63 0.73 -1.88 4.53
CA LEU A 63 0.00 -2.73 3.59
C LEU A 63 -0.39 -1.96 2.33
N VAL A 64 0.13 -2.39 1.20
CA VAL A 64 -0.25 -1.94 -0.13
C VAL A 64 -0.34 -3.13 -1.06
N THR A 65 -1.42 -3.20 -1.84
CA THR A 65 -1.64 -4.26 -2.84
C THR A 65 -1.65 -3.67 -4.25
N PRO A 66 -1.30 -4.45 -5.27
CA PRO A 66 -1.56 -4.05 -6.64
C PRO A 66 -3.07 -3.92 -6.90
N LEU A 67 -3.43 -3.21 -7.96
CA LEU A 67 -4.79 -3.26 -8.50
C LEU A 67 -5.00 -4.65 -9.10
N HIS A 68 -5.82 -5.47 -8.46
CA HIS A 68 -6.08 -6.86 -8.84
C HIS A 68 -7.48 -7.27 -8.40
N LEU A 69 -8.13 -8.15 -9.15
CA LEU A 69 -9.49 -8.63 -8.80
C LEU A 69 -9.54 -9.29 -7.41
N ASN A 70 -8.46 -9.96 -7.01
CA ASN A 70 -8.34 -10.62 -5.70
C ASN A 70 -7.82 -9.68 -4.59
N GLN A 71 -7.72 -8.36 -4.82
CA GLN A 71 -7.08 -7.47 -3.85
C GLN A 71 -7.75 -7.44 -2.48
N VAL A 72 -9.07 -7.66 -2.42
CA VAL A 72 -9.80 -7.75 -1.15
C VAL A 72 -9.34 -8.98 -0.38
N ALA A 73 -9.28 -10.14 -1.01
CA ALA A 73 -8.81 -11.38 -0.39
C ALA A 73 -7.34 -11.28 0.04
N MET A 74 -6.47 -10.67 -0.79
CA MET A 74 -5.07 -10.42 -0.46
C MET A 74 -4.93 -9.53 0.79
N LYS A 75 -5.71 -8.45 0.88
CA LYS A 75 -5.69 -7.57 2.04
C LYS A 75 -6.23 -8.28 3.26
N SER A 76 -7.35 -8.99 3.13
CA SER A 76 -7.94 -9.77 4.22
C SER A 76 -6.93 -10.77 4.79
N ALA A 77 -6.26 -11.56 3.95
CA ALA A 77 -5.23 -12.49 4.40
C ALA A 77 -4.11 -11.79 5.19
N ALA A 78 -3.62 -10.64 4.72
CA ALA A 78 -2.60 -9.88 5.41
C ALA A 78 -3.10 -9.27 6.73
N ILE A 79 -4.33 -8.76 6.77
CA ILE A 79 -4.97 -8.19 7.97
C ILE A 79 -5.13 -9.27 9.05
N GLN A 80 -5.62 -10.45 8.68
CA GLN A 80 -5.79 -11.56 9.61
C GLN A 80 -4.43 -12.08 10.14
N ALA A 81 -3.43 -12.19 9.26
CA ALA A 81 -2.08 -12.57 9.67
C ALA A 81 -1.45 -11.53 10.62
N ALA A 82 -1.68 -10.23 10.37
CA ALA A 82 -1.23 -9.15 11.24
C ALA A 82 -1.90 -9.22 12.62
N LYS A 83 -3.22 -9.48 12.68
CA LYS A 83 -3.96 -9.68 13.92
C LYS A 83 -3.41 -10.85 14.72
N GLN A 84 -3.20 -12.00 14.08
CA GLN A 84 -2.68 -13.21 14.73
C GLN A 84 -1.24 -13.01 15.25
N ALA A 85 -0.43 -12.21 14.56
CA ALA A 85 0.94 -11.91 14.95
C ALA A 85 1.06 -10.83 16.04
N GLY A 86 -0.04 -10.17 16.42
CA GLY A 86 -0.04 -9.11 17.42
C GLY A 86 0.54 -7.79 16.90
N VAL A 87 0.40 -7.50 15.62
CA VAL A 87 0.79 -6.20 15.04
C VAL A 87 0.08 -5.08 15.78
N ARG A 88 0.84 -4.06 16.19
CA ARG A 88 0.37 -2.96 17.04
C ARG A 88 -0.07 -1.72 16.27
N HIS A 89 0.27 -1.62 14.99
CA HIS A 89 -0.16 -0.53 14.12
C HIS A 89 -0.15 -0.97 12.65
N LEU A 90 -1.24 -0.73 11.94
CA LEU A 90 -1.40 -1.08 10.54
C LEU A 90 -1.61 0.19 9.71
N VAL A 91 -0.66 0.54 8.86
CA VAL A 91 -0.79 1.62 7.88
C VAL A 91 -1.17 1.01 6.52
N MET A 92 -2.32 1.38 5.97
CA MET A 92 -2.83 0.80 4.73
C MET A 92 -3.05 1.87 3.67
N SER A 93 -2.48 1.64 2.48
CA SER A 93 -2.81 2.44 1.32
C SER A 93 -4.14 1.98 0.73
N THR A 94 -5.06 2.92 0.60
CA THR A 94 -6.41 2.74 0.05
C THR A 94 -6.64 3.73 -1.09
N GLY A 95 -7.68 4.50 -1.10
CA GLY A 95 -7.94 5.55 -2.09
C GLY A 95 -8.94 6.57 -1.56
N ILE A 96 -8.91 7.74 -2.12
CA ILE A 96 -9.90 8.79 -1.80
C ILE A 96 -11.31 8.31 -2.13
N GLY A 97 -12.28 8.65 -1.29
CA GLY A 97 -13.66 8.22 -1.46
C GLY A 97 -13.91 6.73 -1.17
N ALA A 98 -12.91 6.03 -0.55
CA ALA A 98 -13.09 4.64 -0.14
C ALA A 98 -14.21 4.52 0.90
N GLY A 99 -15.12 3.61 0.65
CA GLY A 99 -16.24 3.31 1.55
C GLY A 99 -17.11 2.19 0.99
N PRO A 100 -17.90 1.49 1.84
CA PRO A 100 -18.77 0.40 1.39
C PRO A 100 -19.80 0.83 0.35
N GLN A 101 -20.18 2.11 0.34
CA GLN A 101 -21.16 2.71 -0.57
C GLN A 101 -20.50 3.53 -1.70
N ALA A 102 -19.18 3.42 -1.91
CA ALA A 102 -18.50 4.15 -2.97
C ALA A 102 -19.07 3.81 -4.35
N GLY A 103 -19.23 4.82 -5.20
CA GLY A 103 -19.76 4.64 -6.56
C GLY A 103 -18.88 3.74 -7.42
N ALA A 104 -17.56 3.89 -7.31
CA ALA A 104 -16.60 3.04 -8.02
C ALA A 104 -16.34 1.73 -7.26
N GLU A 105 -16.21 0.65 -8.00
CA GLU A 105 -15.97 -0.68 -7.43
C GLU A 105 -14.67 -0.74 -6.60
N ILE A 106 -13.59 -0.13 -7.10
CA ILE A 106 -12.33 -0.06 -6.38
C ILE A 106 -12.47 0.70 -5.04
N GLY A 107 -13.31 1.72 -5.00
CA GLY A 107 -13.64 2.44 -3.77
C GLY A 107 -14.34 1.55 -2.75
N ARG A 108 -15.27 0.69 -3.21
CA ARG A 108 -15.94 -0.31 -2.36
C ARG A 108 -14.95 -1.35 -1.83
N TRP A 109 -14.05 -1.88 -2.67
CA TRP A 109 -13.02 -2.82 -2.25
C TRP A 109 -12.09 -2.23 -1.17
N HIS A 110 -11.70 -0.98 -1.33
CA HIS A 110 -10.93 -0.28 -0.31
C HIS A 110 -11.75 -0.08 0.97
N GLY A 111 -13.03 0.30 0.84
CA GLY A 111 -13.93 0.46 1.97
C GLY A 111 -14.11 -0.83 2.76
N MET A 112 -14.36 -1.95 2.09
CA MET A 112 -14.45 -3.28 2.74
C MET A 112 -13.19 -3.60 3.54
N SER A 113 -12.02 -3.34 2.96
CA SER A 113 -10.75 -3.58 3.67
C SER A 113 -10.54 -2.65 4.87
N GLN A 114 -11.01 -1.39 4.79
CA GLN A 114 -10.97 -0.45 5.92
C GLN A 114 -11.85 -0.94 7.08
N GLU A 115 -13.08 -1.38 6.77
CA GLU A 115 -13.98 -1.92 7.80
C GLU A 115 -13.42 -3.20 8.44
N GLU A 116 -12.80 -4.07 7.64
CA GLU A 116 -12.13 -5.26 8.19
C GLU A 116 -10.99 -4.88 9.16
N VAL A 117 -10.13 -3.93 8.80
CA VAL A 117 -9.07 -3.45 9.71
C VAL A 117 -9.67 -2.92 11.01
N LYS A 118 -10.70 -2.07 10.94
CA LYS A 118 -11.38 -1.55 12.14
C LYS A 118 -11.92 -2.66 13.03
N ALA A 119 -12.52 -3.69 12.43
CA ALA A 119 -13.05 -4.85 13.15
C ALA A 119 -11.98 -5.71 13.84
N THR A 120 -10.70 -5.60 13.45
CA THR A 120 -9.60 -6.30 14.15
C THR A 120 -9.28 -5.72 15.51
N GLY A 121 -9.54 -4.44 15.73
CA GLY A 121 -9.09 -3.67 16.89
C GLY A 121 -7.62 -3.22 16.81
N ILE A 122 -6.89 -3.51 15.75
CA ILE A 122 -5.53 -3.02 15.56
C ILE A 122 -5.59 -1.51 15.30
N PRO A 123 -4.83 -0.66 16.02
CA PRO A 123 -4.67 0.74 15.68
C PRO A 123 -4.24 0.90 14.22
N TYR A 124 -4.88 1.79 13.48
CA TYR A 124 -4.67 1.90 12.04
C TYR A 124 -4.40 3.33 11.57
N THR A 125 -3.80 3.44 10.38
CA THR A 125 -3.79 4.68 9.59
C THR A 125 -4.16 4.33 8.15
N PHE A 126 -5.17 4.98 7.59
CA PHE A 126 -5.51 4.86 6.18
C PHE A 126 -4.94 6.02 5.39
N LEU A 127 -4.15 5.70 4.39
CA LEU A 127 -3.72 6.64 3.37
C LEU A 127 -4.73 6.58 2.23
N GLN A 128 -5.34 7.71 1.91
CA GLN A 128 -6.39 7.82 0.90
C GLN A 128 -5.90 8.71 -0.26
N PRO A 129 -4.94 8.24 -1.05
CA PRO A 129 -4.42 9.03 -2.16
C PRO A 129 -5.44 9.15 -3.29
N THR A 130 -5.29 10.23 -4.05
CA THR A 130 -5.88 10.41 -5.37
C THR A 130 -5.12 9.61 -6.43
N PHE A 131 -5.25 9.94 -7.69
CA PHE A 131 -4.59 9.25 -8.79
C PHE A 131 -3.07 9.45 -8.75
N PHE A 132 -2.30 8.39 -8.92
CA PHE A 132 -0.82 8.48 -8.87
C PHE A 132 -0.26 9.00 -10.18
N MET A 133 0.68 9.95 -10.12
CA MET A 133 1.43 10.40 -11.31
C MET A 133 2.12 9.26 -12.02
N GLN A 134 2.63 8.26 -11.29
CA GLN A 134 3.30 7.09 -11.85
C GLN A 134 2.37 6.20 -12.69
N ASN A 135 1.05 6.32 -12.54
CA ASN A 135 0.10 5.61 -13.41
C ASN A 135 0.15 6.11 -14.86
N MET A 136 0.69 7.32 -15.13
CA MET A 136 0.93 7.81 -16.48
C MET A 136 1.86 6.90 -17.27
N MET A 137 2.73 6.14 -16.61
CA MET A 137 3.59 5.17 -17.28
C MET A 137 2.81 4.04 -17.97
N MET A 138 1.57 3.76 -17.54
CA MET A 138 0.68 2.80 -18.21
C MET A 138 0.29 3.26 -19.62
N PHE A 139 0.35 4.55 -19.88
CA PHE A 139 -0.01 5.15 -21.17
C PHE A 139 1.22 5.44 -22.03
N ALA A 140 2.43 5.09 -21.60
CA ALA A 140 3.67 5.45 -22.27
C ALA A 140 3.71 4.99 -23.74
N ASP A 141 3.21 3.79 -24.03
CA ASP A 141 3.21 3.26 -25.40
C ASP A 141 2.16 3.95 -26.28
N ALA A 142 0.99 4.28 -25.73
CA ALA A 142 -0.02 5.07 -26.44
C ALA A 142 0.51 6.49 -26.75
N ILE A 143 1.16 7.11 -25.77
CA ILE A 143 1.78 8.44 -25.95
C ILE A 143 2.88 8.40 -27.04
N ARG A 144 3.74 7.37 -27.03
CA ARG A 144 4.83 7.23 -28.02
C ARG A 144 4.29 6.97 -29.42
N SER A 145 3.26 6.13 -29.56
CA SER A 145 2.75 5.70 -30.87
C SER A 145 1.70 6.64 -31.46
N GLN A 146 0.91 7.30 -30.62
CA GLN A 146 -0.26 8.09 -31.02
C GLN A 146 -0.16 9.57 -30.64
N GLY A 147 0.84 9.97 -29.84
CA GLY A 147 0.96 11.32 -29.30
C GLY A 147 -0.13 11.69 -28.30
N ALA A 148 -0.95 10.72 -27.85
CA ALA A 148 -2.10 10.95 -27.01
C ALA A 148 -2.38 9.76 -26.09
N PHE A 149 -3.14 10.02 -25.04
CA PHE A 149 -3.78 9.00 -24.20
C PHE A 149 -5.18 9.48 -23.81
N TYR A 150 -6.05 8.54 -23.46
CA TYR A 150 -7.44 8.84 -23.16
C TYR A 150 -7.81 8.33 -21.77
N LEU A 151 -8.50 9.18 -21.01
CA LEU A 151 -9.10 8.82 -19.71
C LEU A 151 -10.60 9.15 -19.74
N PRO A 152 -11.46 8.32 -19.18
CA PRO A 152 -12.91 8.54 -19.16
C PRO A 152 -13.30 9.53 -18.04
N LEU A 153 -12.71 10.73 -18.06
CA LEU A 153 -12.89 11.74 -17.02
C LEU A 153 -13.93 12.81 -17.37
N GLY A 154 -14.33 12.90 -18.65
CA GLY A 154 -15.15 14.01 -19.13
C GLY A 154 -14.49 15.34 -18.81
N GLU A 155 -15.23 16.27 -18.24
CA GLU A 155 -14.73 17.58 -17.80
C GLU A 155 -14.25 17.60 -16.34
N SER A 156 -14.18 16.44 -15.70
CA SER A 156 -13.75 16.35 -14.31
C SER A 156 -12.28 16.73 -14.14
N ARG A 157 -12.00 17.47 -13.07
CA ARG A 157 -10.62 17.75 -12.64
C ARG A 157 -10.18 16.67 -11.68
N VAL A 158 -9.01 16.11 -11.93
CA VAL A 158 -8.40 15.10 -11.07
C VAL A 158 -7.09 15.65 -10.53
N SER A 159 -6.94 15.68 -9.22
CA SER A 159 -5.63 15.95 -8.63
C SER A 159 -4.76 14.69 -8.72
N TRP A 160 -3.52 14.87 -9.09
CA TRP A 160 -2.52 13.81 -9.19
C TRP A 160 -1.55 13.94 -8.04
N VAL A 161 -1.19 12.82 -7.43
CA VAL A 161 -0.22 12.79 -6.34
C VAL A 161 0.99 11.93 -6.72
N ASP A 162 2.18 12.37 -6.34
CA ASP A 162 3.38 11.56 -6.52
C ASP A 162 3.40 10.42 -5.50
N ALA A 163 3.74 9.20 -5.94
CA ALA A 163 3.86 8.04 -5.06
C ALA A 163 4.90 8.24 -3.94
N ARG A 164 5.88 9.13 -4.15
CA ARG A 164 6.89 9.52 -3.13
C ARG A 164 6.26 10.29 -1.97
N ASP A 165 5.27 11.14 -2.23
CA ASP A 165 4.56 11.88 -1.20
C ASP A 165 3.67 10.95 -0.37
N ILE A 166 3.00 9.99 -1.03
CA ILE A 166 2.25 8.94 -0.35
C ILE A 166 3.18 8.12 0.55
N ALA A 167 4.36 7.77 0.02
CA ALA A 167 5.35 7.01 0.77
C ALA A 167 5.89 7.78 1.98
N LEU A 168 6.10 9.09 1.84
CA LEU A 168 6.54 9.95 2.94
C LEU A 168 5.51 9.97 4.07
N VAL A 169 4.23 10.18 3.75
CA VAL A 169 3.15 10.12 4.74
C VAL A 169 3.07 8.74 5.39
N GLY A 170 3.23 7.66 4.61
CA GLY A 170 3.24 6.29 5.12
C GLY A 170 4.40 6.00 6.06
N ALA A 171 5.60 6.46 5.72
CA ALA A 171 6.79 6.30 6.58
C ALA A 171 6.63 7.08 7.89
N LYS A 172 6.14 8.33 7.83
CA LYS A 172 5.84 9.13 9.03
C LYS A 172 4.78 8.48 9.91
N ALA A 173 3.71 7.98 9.32
CA ALA A 173 2.66 7.26 10.07
C ALA A 173 3.20 6.01 10.78
N LEU A 174 4.25 5.37 10.25
CA LEU A 174 4.89 4.23 10.90
C LEU A 174 5.90 4.64 11.98
N THR A 175 6.55 5.79 11.86
CA THR A 175 7.68 6.18 12.75
C THR A 175 7.28 7.20 13.80
N GLU A 176 6.35 8.09 13.50
CA GLU A 176 5.87 9.12 14.42
C GLU A 176 4.65 8.62 15.23
N ALA A 177 4.38 9.27 16.35
CA ALA A 177 3.19 9.01 17.17
C ALA A 177 1.99 9.85 16.71
N ARG A 178 0.80 9.50 17.20
CA ARG A 178 -0.46 10.23 17.00
C ARG A 178 -1.07 10.08 15.61
N HIS A 179 -0.73 9.02 14.90
CA HIS A 179 -1.34 8.68 13.61
C HIS A 179 -2.39 7.56 13.71
N GLU A 180 -2.54 6.98 14.88
CA GLU A 180 -3.45 5.87 15.12
C GLU A 180 -4.92 6.31 14.95
N ASN A 181 -5.70 5.43 14.33
CA ASN A 181 -7.14 5.59 14.05
C ASN A 181 -7.48 6.83 13.22
N LYS A 182 -6.59 7.18 12.29
CA LYS A 182 -6.77 8.30 11.37
C LYS A 182 -6.82 7.86 9.92
N ALA A 183 -7.47 8.69 9.10
CA ALA A 183 -7.46 8.59 7.66
C ALA A 183 -6.98 9.92 7.06
N TYR A 184 -6.04 9.84 6.13
CA TYR A 184 -5.46 11.01 5.48
C TYR A 184 -5.76 10.99 3.99
N PRO A 185 -6.65 11.89 3.50
CA PRO A 185 -6.70 12.20 2.07
C PRO A 185 -5.35 12.77 1.63
N ILE A 186 -4.80 12.23 0.55
CA ILE A 186 -3.50 12.68 0.02
C ILE A 186 -3.71 13.13 -1.43
N THR A 187 -3.55 14.41 -1.65
CA THR A 187 -3.70 15.05 -2.97
C THR A 187 -2.39 15.72 -3.36
N GLY A 188 -2.21 15.94 -4.66
CA GLY A 188 -1.12 16.76 -5.18
C GLY A 188 -1.56 18.18 -5.45
#